data_dcca63198dd273be31474c7584b47880
#
_entry.id   dcca63198dd273be31474c7584b47880
#
_cell.length_a   1.000
_cell.length_b   1.000
_cell.length_c   1.000
_cell.angle_alpha   90.00
_cell.angle_beta   90.00
_cell.angle_gamma   90.00
#
_symmetry.space_group_name_H-M   'P 1'
#
loop_
_entity.id
_entity.type
_entity.pdbx_description
1 polymer ?
#
loop_
_entity_poly.entity_id
_entity_poly.type
_entity_poly.pdbx_seq_one_letter_code
_entity_poly.pdbx_strand_id
1 'polypeptide(L)'
;GSVAPELEATRRTTDGVDVLAEAPHQDVLIVAVGPMAHMAMDVRARLADQGIGATVVDPRWAVPVAPSIVEMARNHRIVVSIEDGIRVGGVGTRIRQELRAAGVDTAVDEIGLPDEFLDHASRGEILESTGLTSQHIARNLVAQVLGMKVPVARPLPEEASEDSALNEAQDSTPRD
;
A
#
# COMPACT_ATOMS: atom_id res chain seq x y z
N GLY A 1 10.36 -0.73 -23.90
CA GLY A 1 10.26 -0.69 -22.45
C GLY A 1 11.07 -1.83 -21.89
N SER A 2 12.00 -1.52 -21.00
CA SER A 2 12.78 -2.54 -20.28
C SER A 2 11.83 -3.31 -19.36
N VAL A 3 11.72 -4.61 -19.60
CA VAL A 3 10.98 -5.50 -18.68
C VAL A 3 11.87 -5.66 -17.44
N ALA A 4 11.31 -5.37 -16.26
CA ALA A 4 12.02 -5.60 -15.02
C ALA A 4 12.39 -7.09 -14.89
N PRO A 5 13.58 -7.43 -14.37
CA PRO A 5 13.99 -8.82 -14.20
C PRO A 5 12.97 -9.56 -13.31
N GLU A 6 12.71 -10.81 -13.64
CA GLU A 6 11.84 -11.65 -12.81
C GLU A 6 12.49 -11.87 -11.44
N LEU A 7 11.72 -11.68 -10.37
CA LEU A 7 12.18 -11.92 -9.01
C LEU A 7 12.06 -13.41 -8.70
N GLU A 8 13.19 -14.02 -8.33
CA GLU A 8 13.19 -15.42 -7.91
C GLU A 8 12.79 -15.55 -6.44
N ALA A 9 11.87 -16.48 -6.17
CA ALA A 9 11.51 -16.83 -4.80
C ALA A 9 12.65 -17.60 -4.12
N THR A 10 12.99 -17.23 -2.89
CA THR A 10 13.94 -17.99 -2.07
C THR A 10 13.36 -19.35 -1.63
N ARG A 11 12.05 -19.39 -1.43
CA ARG A 11 11.28 -20.62 -1.18
C ARG A 11 9.81 -20.40 -1.50
N ARG A 12 9.05 -21.48 -1.58
CA ARG A 12 7.60 -21.48 -1.74
C ARG A 12 6.94 -22.26 -0.62
N THR A 13 5.84 -21.75 -0.09
CA THR A 13 5.03 -22.45 0.88
C THR A 13 4.19 -23.54 0.21
N THR A 14 3.69 -24.50 0.99
CA THR A 14 2.86 -25.59 0.47
C THR A 14 1.53 -25.12 -0.09
N ASP A 15 1.02 -23.98 0.37
CA ASP A 15 -0.20 -23.33 -0.09
C ASP A 15 0.01 -22.26 -1.17
N GLY A 16 1.23 -22.20 -1.74
CA GLY A 16 1.51 -21.47 -2.98
C GLY A 16 1.96 -20.02 -2.81
N VAL A 17 2.44 -19.62 -1.63
CA VAL A 17 3.03 -18.30 -1.43
C VAL A 17 4.53 -18.34 -1.76
N ASP A 18 4.97 -17.46 -2.64
CA ASP A 18 6.38 -17.27 -2.92
C ASP A 18 7.01 -16.33 -1.89
N VAL A 19 8.01 -16.79 -1.17
CA VAL A 19 8.81 -15.97 -0.27
C VAL A 19 9.97 -15.41 -1.07
N LEU A 20 9.95 -14.11 -1.32
CA LEU A 20 10.95 -13.42 -2.13
C LEU A 20 12.19 -13.04 -1.31
N ALA A 21 11.99 -12.70 -0.04
CA ALA A 21 13.07 -12.39 0.88
C ALA A 21 12.62 -12.58 2.32
N GLU A 22 13.53 -13.02 3.18
CA GLU A 22 13.32 -13.12 4.63
C GLU A 22 14.37 -12.27 5.36
N ALA A 23 13.99 -11.78 6.54
CA ALA A 23 14.89 -11.07 7.43
C ALA A 23 15.08 -11.84 8.74
N PRO A 24 16.25 -11.70 9.40
CA PRO A 24 16.49 -12.31 10.72
C PRO A 24 15.51 -11.79 11.78
N HIS A 25 15.11 -10.52 11.65
CA HIS A 25 14.12 -9.87 12.52
C HIS A 25 12.79 -9.75 11.79
N GLN A 26 11.73 -10.21 12.43
CA GLN A 26 10.39 -10.27 11.86
C GLN A 26 9.57 -9.05 12.29
N ASP A 27 9.97 -7.86 11.83
CA ASP A 27 9.25 -6.63 12.14
C ASP A 27 8.07 -6.41 11.19
N VAL A 28 8.30 -6.50 9.89
CA VAL A 28 7.31 -6.21 8.85
C VAL A 28 7.14 -7.39 7.91
N LEU A 29 5.90 -7.84 7.71
CA LEU A 29 5.53 -8.76 6.65
C LEU A 29 4.93 -7.97 5.49
N ILE A 30 5.62 -7.91 4.35
CA ILE A 30 5.14 -7.24 3.15
C ILE A 30 4.52 -8.27 2.21
N VAL A 31 3.23 -8.14 1.96
CA VAL A 31 2.49 -8.95 1.00
C VAL A 31 2.34 -8.16 -0.30
N ALA A 32 3.15 -8.48 -1.29
CA ALA A 32 3.18 -7.82 -2.58
C ALA A 32 2.28 -8.55 -3.57
N VAL A 33 1.33 -7.85 -4.16
CA VAL A 33 0.35 -8.45 -5.06
C VAL A 33 0.61 -8.02 -6.49
N GLY A 34 0.80 -9.00 -7.38
CA GLY A 34 1.00 -8.78 -8.81
C GLY A 34 2.30 -8.00 -9.09
N PRO A 35 2.24 -6.90 -9.88
CA PRO A 35 3.44 -6.17 -10.31
C PRO A 35 4.16 -5.41 -9.19
N MET A 36 3.67 -5.49 -7.94
CA MET A 36 4.20 -4.73 -6.81
C MET A 36 5.41 -5.36 -6.13
N ALA A 37 5.83 -6.54 -6.55
CA ALA A 37 6.95 -7.27 -5.94
C ALA A 37 8.27 -6.46 -5.96
N HIS A 38 8.59 -5.78 -7.07
CA HIS A 38 9.79 -4.94 -7.14
C HIS A 38 9.73 -3.76 -6.17
N MET A 39 8.58 -3.08 -6.10
CA MET A 39 8.37 -1.99 -5.14
C MET A 39 8.52 -2.48 -3.70
N ALA A 40 7.98 -3.66 -3.39
CA ALA A 40 8.11 -4.27 -2.07
C ALA A 40 9.57 -4.59 -1.71
N MET A 41 10.38 -5.03 -2.67
CA MET A 41 11.80 -5.24 -2.45
C MET A 41 12.57 -3.93 -2.21
N ASP A 42 12.19 -2.85 -2.90
CA ASP A 42 12.76 -1.51 -2.64
C ASP A 42 12.36 -1.00 -1.26
N VAL A 43 11.12 -1.20 -0.85
CA VAL A 43 10.66 -0.86 0.53
C VAL A 43 11.48 -1.65 1.55
N ARG A 44 11.64 -2.97 1.34
CA ARG A 44 12.45 -3.82 2.22
C ARG A 44 13.88 -3.31 2.37
N ALA A 45 14.55 -2.94 1.27
CA ALA A 45 15.91 -2.42 1.31
C ALA A 45 15.99 -1.14 2.16
N ARG A 46 15.05 -0.22 1.99
CA ARG A 46 14.97 1.03 2.77
C ARG A 46 14.70 0.78 4.26
N LEU A 47 13.88 -0.21 4.58
CA LEU A 47 13.65 -0.63 5.98
C LEU A 47 14.91 -1.23 6.60
N ALA A 48 15.65 -2.05 5.85
CA ALA A 48 16.91 -2.64 6.30
C ALA A 48 17.96 -1.57 6.62
N ASP A 49 18.03 -0.48 5.85
CA ASP A 49 18.91 0.67 6.13
C ASP A 49 18.60 1.34 7.47
N GLN A 50 17.38 1.15 8.00
CA GLN A 50 16.94 1.63 9.31
C GLN A 50 16.98 0.55 10.40
N GLY A 51 17.55 -0.60 10.11
CA GLY A 51 17.63 -1.74 11.04
C GLY A 51 16.31 -2.47 11.25
N ILE A 52 15.34 -2.29 10.37
CA ILE A 52 14.01 -2.94 10.43
C ILE A 52 14.02 -4.15 9.49
N GLY A 53 13.70 -5.32 10.04
CA GLY A 53 13.61 -6.56 9.30
C GLY A 53 12.27 -6.68 8.58
N ALA A 54 12.31 -6.92 7.26
CA ALA A 54 11.11 -7.16 6.48
C ALA A 54 11.18 -8.45 5.67
N THR A 55 10.15 -9.26 5.80
CA THR A 55 9.89 -10.43 4.95
C THR A 55 8.98 -10.01 3.81
N VAL A 56 9.32 -10.37 2.57
CA VAL A 56 8.52 -10.06 1.38
C VAL A 56 7.97 -11.34 0.80
N VAL A 57 6.66 -11.38 0.61
CA VAL A 57 5.95 -12.52 0.02
C VAL A 57 5.07 -12.08 -1.13
N ASP A 58 4.94 -12.95 -2.12
CA ASP A 58 4.01 -12.82 -3.24
C ASP A 58 3.01 -14.00 -3.20
N PRO A 59 1.75 -13.75 -2.85
CA PRO A 59 0.72 -14.76 -2.96
C PRO A 59 0.35 -14.93 -4.42
N ARG A 60 0.57 -16.10 -4.99
CA ARG A 60 0.16 -16.38 -6.39
C ARG A 60 -1.33 -16.18 -6.62
N TRP A 61 -2.12 -16.32 -5.56
CA TRP A 61 -3.55 -16.13 -5.55
C TRP A 61 -3.92 -15.13 -4.46
N ALA A 62 -4.58 -14.07 -4.86
CA ALA A 62 -5.06 -13.06 -3.92
C ALA A 62 -6.20 -13.58 -3.03
N VAL A 63 -6.96 -14.55 -3.53
CA VAL A 63 -8.14 -15.12 -2.87
C VAL A 63 -8.25 -16.61 -3.20
N PRO A 64 -8.44 -17.48 -2.19
CA PRO A 64 -8.45 -17.17 -0.75
C PRO A 64 -7.08 -16.76 -0.22
N VAL A 65 -7.07 -16.08 0.92
CA VAL A 65 -5.81 -15.75 1.60
C VAL A 65 -5.15 -17.03 2.08
N ALA A 66 -3.90 -17.23 1.73
CA ALA A 66 -3.16 -18.44 2.08
C ALA A 66 -2.95 -18.53 3.61
N PRO A 67 -3.21 -19.68 4.23
CA PRO A 67 -2.97 -19.90 5.66
C PRO A 67 -1.56 -19.57 6.11
N SER A 68 -0.54 -19.76 5.26
CA SER A 68 0.84 -19.41 5.55
C SER A 68 1.05 -17.91 5.79
N ILE A 69 0.26 -17.04 5.15
CA ILE A 69 0.29 -15.58 5.41
C ILE A 69 -0.19 -15.30 6.84
N VAL A 70 -1.25 -15.97 7.27
CA VAL A 70 -1.80 -15.84 8.63
C VAL A 70 -0.77 -16.29 9.66
N GLU A 71 -0.09 -17.41 9.42
CA GLU A 71 0.97 -17.90 10.31
C GLU A 71 2.18 -16.98 10.35
N MET A 72 2.62 -16.48 9.21
CA MET A 72 3.71 -15.48 9.18
C MET A 72 3.31 -14.19 9.91
N ALA A 73 2.07 -13.74 9.77
CA ALA A 73 1.57 -12.55 10.46
C ALA A 73 1.65 -12.66 11.98
N ARG A 74 1.48 -13.85 12.55
CA ARG A 74 1.61 -14.08 14.02
C ARG A 74 3.00 -13.70 14.55
N ASN A 75 4.02 -13.85 13.72
CA ASN A 75 5.41 -13.65 14.10
C ASN A 75 5.94 -12.26 13.73
N HIS A 76 5.15 -11.44 13.02
CA HIS A 76 5.53 -10.09 12.63
C HIS A 76 4.78 -9.04 13.44
N ARG A 77 5.35 -7.85 13.58
CA ARG A 77 4.75 -6.73 14.31
C ARG A 77 3.66 -6.03 13.52
N ILE A 78 3.83 -5.97 12.19
CA ILE A 78 2.89 -5.38 11.26
C ILE A 78 2.88 -6.15 9.94
N VAL A 79 1.71 -6.25 9.33
CA VAL A 79 1.52 -6.74 7.96
C VAL A 79 1.22 -5.55 7.06
N VAL A 80 1.83 -5.52 5.90
CA VAL A 80 1.60 -4.49 4.87
C VAL A 80 1.22 -5.18 3.57
N SER A 81 0.05 -4.87 3.03
CA SER A 81 -0.30 -5.27 1.67
C SER A 81 0.04 -4.13 0.70
N ILE A 82 0.70 -4.48 -0.41
CA ILE A 82 0.98 -3.53 -1.50
C ILE A 82 0.35 -4.10 -2.77
N GLU A 83 -0.67 -3.43 -3.28
CA GLU A 83 -1.43 -3.89 -4.44
C GLU A 83 -1.63 -2.77 -5.48
N ASP A 84 -1.63 -3.16 -6.75
CA ASP A 84 -1.93 -2.26 -7.87
C ASP A 84 -3.43 -2.31 -8.17
N GLY A 85 -4.22 -1.88 -7.21
CA GLY A 85 -5.66 -1.92 -7.26
C GLY A 85 -6.29 -1.03 -6.20
N ILE A 86 -7.62 -0.95 -6.24
CA ILE A 86 -8.38 -0.17 -5.25
C ILE A 86 -8.18 -0.79 -3.87
N ARG A 87 -7.76 0.02 -2.91
CA ARG A 87 -7.48 -0.39 -1.54
C ARG A 87 -8.72 -0.99 -0.84
N VAL A 88 -9.88 -0.35 -1.04
CA VAL A 88 -11.14 -0.77 -0.42
C VAL A 88 -11.62 -2.09 -1.03
N GLY A 89 -11.74 -3.13 -0.18
CA GLY A 89 -12.12 -4.47 -0.62
C GLY A 89 -11.01 -5.27 -1.31
N GLY A 90 -9.79 -4.74 -1.34
CA GLY A 90 -8.61 -5.38 -1.91
C GLY A 90 -8.06 -6.51 -1.04
N VAL A 91 -6.86 -6.98 -1.40
CA VAL A 91 -6.20 -8.10 -0.72
C VAL A 91 -5.90 -7.79 0.74
N GLY A 92 -5.48 -6.56 1.05
CA GLY A 92 -5.21 -6.13 2.42
C GLY A 92 -6.44 -6.23 3.32
N THR A 93 -7.61 -5.82 2.84
CA THR A 93 -8.88 -5.98 3.57
C THR A 93 -9.18 -7.44 3.87
N ARG A 94 -8.95 -8.35 2.91
CA ARG A 94 -9.16 -9.79 3.10
C ARG A 94 -8.17 -10.39 4.10
N ILE A 95 -6.89 -10.01 4.02
CA ILE A 95 -5.89 -10.42 5.01
C ILE A 95 -6.34 -10.01 6.42
N ARG A 96 -6.79 -8.78 6.60
CA ARG A 96 -7.29 -8.29 7.89
C ARG A 96 -8.47 -9.13 8.41
N GLN A 97 -9.39 -9.49 7.54
CA GLN A 97 -10.53 -10.35 7.89
C GLN A 97 -10.10 -11.75 8.34
N GLU A 98 -9.17 -12.38 7.59
CA GLU A 98 -8.65 -13.71 7.92
C GLU A 98 -7.82 -13.69 9.21
N LEU A 99 -6.98 -12.68 9.44
CA LEU A 99 -6.26 -12.53 10.69
C LEU A 99 -7.22 -12.43 11.87
N ARG A 100 -8.28 -11.62 11.74
CA ARG A 100 -9.30 -11.47 12.78
C ARG A 100 -10.04 -12.79 13.04
N ALA A 101 -10.43 -13.51 11.99
CA ALA A 101 -11.07 -14.80 12.09
C ALA A 101 -10.17 -15.84 12.77
N ALA A 102 -8.85 -15.76 12.57
CA ALA A 102 -7.85 -16.64 13.18
C ALA A 102 -7.41 -16.18 14.60
N GLY A 103 -7.97 -15.09 15.15
CA GLY A 103 -7.58 -14.53 16.43
C GLY A 103 -6.16 -13.93 16.45
N VAL A 104 -5.72 -13.40 15.31
CA VAL A 104 -4.42 -12.73 15.16
C VAL A 104 -4.60 -11.22 15.21
N ASP A 105 -4.00 -10.57 16.20
CA ASP A 105 -4.14 -9.12 16.45
C ASP A 105 -3.06 -8.28 15.75
N THR A 106 -2.28 -8.87 14.84
CA THR A 106 -1.26 -8.13 14.10
C THR A 106 -1.91 -7.01 13.27
N ALA A 107 -1.38 -5.80 13.41
CA ALA A 107 -1.84 -4.65 12.64
C ALA A 107 -1.64 -4.87 11.14
N VAL A 108 -2.61 -4.42 10.33
CA VAL A 108 -2.54 -4.51 8.86
C VAL A 108 -2.61 -3.10 8.28
N ASP A 109 -1.60 -2.71 7.53
CA ASP A 109 -1.58 -1.51 6.71
C ASP A 109 -1.86 -1.88 5.24
N GLU A 110 -2.80 -1.17 4.63
CA GLU A 110 -3.27 -1.45 3.28
C GLU A 110 -2.82 -0.33 2.33
N ILE A 111 -1.95 -0.69 1.41
CA ILE A 111 -1.39 0.23 0.43
C ILE A 111 -1.91 -0.14 -0.95
N GLY A 112 -2.68 0.75 -1.54
CA GLY A 112 -3.33 0.57 -2.84
C GLY A 112 -3.80 1.92 -3.37
N LEU A 113 -4.33 1.90 -4.59
CA LEU A 113 -4.86 3.10 -5.21
C LEU A 113 -6.08 3.62 -4.44
N PRO A 114 -6.26 4.95 -4.32
CA PRO A 114 -7.47 5.52 -3.76
C PRO A 114 -8.67 5.21 -4.66
N ASP A 115 -9.87 5.24 -4.07
CA ASP A 115 -11.13 4.97 -4.77
C ASP A 115 -11.55 6.11 -5.72
N GLU A 116 -10.86 7.25 -5.62
CA GLU A 116 -11.14 8.42 -6.44
C GLU A 116 -10.35 8.36 -7.75
N PHE A 117 -11.07 8.44 -8.88
CA PHE A 117 -10.47 8.54 -10.20
C PHE A 117 -9.79 9.90 -10.36
N LEU A 118 -8.46 9.90 -10.48
CA LEU A 118 -7.70 11.06 -10.94
C LEU A 118 -7.73 11.07 -12.47
N ASP A 119 -8.70 11.77 -13.04
CA ASP A 119 -8.80 11.98 -14.47
C ASP A 119 -7.53 12.68 -15.00
N HIS A 120 -6.94 12.12 -16.07
CA HIS A 120 -5.84 12.68 -16.86
C HIS A 120 -4.41 12.66 -16.27
N ALA A 121 -4.14 12.02 -15.14
CA ALA A 121 -2.78 11.86 -14.63
C ALA A 121 -2.10 10.60 -15.18
N SER A 122 -0.78 10.68 -15.42
CA SER A 122 0.03 9.49 -15.74
C SER A 122 0.10 8.56 -14.51
N ARG A 123 0.34 7.26 -14.75
CA ARG A 123 0.51 6.29 -13.65
C ARG A 123 1.58 6.74 -12.62
N GLY A 124 2.69 7.33 -13.09
CA GLY A 124 3.75 7.82 -12.21
C GLY A 124 3.27 8.95 -11.32
N GLU A 125 2.56 9.93 -11.86
CA GLU A 125 1.99 11.05 -11.11
C GLU A 125 0.96 10.58 -10.09
N ILE A 126 0.14 9.59 -10.45
CA ILE A 126 -0.82 8.98 -9.51
C ILE A 126 -0.09 8.32 -8.34
N LEU A 127 0.96 7.53 -8.61
CA LEU A 127 1.74 6.87 -7.56
C LEU A 127 2.44 7.88 -6.63
N GLU A 128 2.97 8.98 -7.18
CA GLU A 128 3.59 10.04 -6.38
C GLU A 128 2.56 10.81 -5.54
N SER A 129 1.46 11.23 -6.14
CA SER A 129 0.41 12.02 -5.47
C SER A 129 -0.30 11.23 -4.37
N THR A 130 -0.43 9.92 -4.55
CA THR A 130 -1.05 9.02 -3.56
C THR A 130 -0.07 8.50 -2.49
N GLY A 131 1.21 8.88 -2.57
CA GLY A 131 2.23 8.38 -1.65
C GLY A 131 2.60 6.90 -1.85
N LEU A 132 2.29 6.33 -3.02
CA LEU A 132 2.60 4.95 -3.39
C LEU A 132 4.03 4.80 -3.93
N THR A 133 4.97 5.58 -3.42
CA THR A 133 6.39 5.38 -3.69
C THR A 133 7.04 4.55 -2.60
N SER A 134 8.05 3.76 -2.96
CA SER A 134 8.79 2.94 -1.99
C SER A 134 9.37 3.79 -0.84
N GLN A 135 9.77 5.02 -1.12
CA GLN A 135 10.28 5.95 -0.12
C GLN A 135 9.21 6.38 0.89
N HIS A 136 8.02 6.74 0.43
CA HIS A 136 6.90 7.13 1.30
C HIS A 136 6.43 5.95 2.16
N ILE A 137 6.27 4.78 1.53
CA ILE A 137 5.86 3.55 2.21
C ILE A 137 6.86 3.20 3.31
N ALA A 138 8.16 3.14 2.98
CA ALA A 138 9.19 2.82 3.95
C ALA A 138 9.21 3.82 5.12
N ARG A 139 9.11 5.13 4.85
CA ARG A 139 9.09 6.16 5.89
C ARG A 139 7.91 5.97 6.85
N ASN A 140 6.73 5.70 6.32
CA ASN A 140 5.53 5.47 7.14
C ASN A 140 5.67 4.21 7.99
N LEU A 141 6.22 3.14 7.44
CA LEU A 141 6.45 1.90 8.17
C LEU A 141 7.51 2.05 9.27
N VAL A 142 8.59 2.78 9.02
CA VAL A 142 9.58 3.12 10.06
C VAL A 142 8.88 3.83 11.23
N ALA A 143 8.04 4.83 10.94
CA ALA A 143 7.31 5.56 11.96
C ALA A 143 6.37 4.64 12.77
N GLN A 144 5.66 3.74 12.10
CA GLN A 144 4.76 2.78 12.74
C GLN A 144 5.52 1.77 13.61
N VAL A 145 6.61 1.18 13.11
CA VAL A 145 7.42 0.20 13.86
C VAL A 145 8.06 0.84 15.09
N LEU A 146 8.49 2.09 14.99
CA LEU A 146 9.08 2.84 16.11
C LEU A 146 8.03 3.48 17.04
N GLY A 147 6.73 3.29 16.78
CA GLY A 147 5.65 3.88 17.57
C GLY A 147 5.53 5.41 17.44
N MET A 148 6.08 6.00 16.38
CA MET A 148 5.97 7.42 16.07
C MET A 148 4.60 7.71 15.44
N LYS A 149 4.05 8.91 15.67
CA LYS A 149 2.84 9.32 14.94
C LYS A 149 3.16 9.47 13.46
N VAL A 150 2.46 8.70 12.63
CA VAL A 150 2.53 8.85 11.17
C VAL A 150 1.83 10.15 10.80
N PRO A 151 2.46 11.06 10.05
CA PRO A 151 1.77 12.22 9.51
C PRO A 151 0.65 11.73 8.58
N VAL A 152 -0.58 12.08 8.89
CA VAL A 152 -1.70 11.83 7.97
C VAL A 152 -1.42 12.59 6.69
N ALA A 153 -1.44 11.92 5.55
CA ALA A 153 -1.33 12.57 4.25
C ALA A 153 -2.40 13.66 4.17
N ARG A 154 -1.96 14.91 3.93
CA ARG A 154 -2.87 16.02 3.79
C ARG A 154 -3.74 15.76 2.57
N PRO A 155 -5.08 15.81 2.67
CA PRO A 155 -5.92 15.73 1.50
C PRO A 155 -5.47 16.82 0.50
N LEU A 156 -5.46 16.48 -0.78
CA LEU A 156 -5.20 17.46 -1.84
C LEU A 156 -6.15 18.64 -1.64
N PRO A 157 -5.70 19.90 -1.83
CA PRO A 157 -6.59 21.04 -1.77
C PRO A 157 -7.70 20.82 -2.80
N GLU A 158 -8.95 20.91 -2.35
CA GLU A 158 -10.10 20.98 -3.27
C GLU A 158 -9.78 22.11 -4.26
N GLU A 159 -9.69 21.79 -5.54
CA GLU A 159 -9.64 22.79 -6.59
C GLU A 159 -10.92 23.63 -6.42
N ALA A 160 -10.72 24.90 -6.08
CA ALA A 160 -11.84 25.84 -5.99
C ALA A 160 -12.54 25.79 -7.35
N SER A 161 -13.75 25.27 -7.38
CA SER A 161 -14.59 25.27 -8.57
C SER A 161 -14.76 26.72 -9.02
N GLU A 162 -14.22 27.05 -10.20
CA GLU A 162 -14.35 28.37 -10.85
C GLU A 162 -15.78 28.72 -11.24
N ASP A 163 -16.76 27.95 -10.82
CA ASP A 163 -18.17 28.15 -11.12
C ASP A 163 -18.87 29.24 -10.26
N SER A 164 -18.15 29.85 -9.31
CA SER A 164 -18.77 30.93 -8.49
C SER A 164 -18.67 32.32 -9.09
N ALA A 165 -17.93 32.52 -10.18
CA ALA A 165 -17.68 33.85 -10.75
C ALA A 165 -18.65 34.26 -11.87
N LEU A 166 -19.50 33.34 -12.34
CA LEU A 166 -20.40 33.63 -13.46
C LEU A 166 -21.83 34.05 -13.06
N ASN A 167 -22.18 34.01 -11.78
CA ASN A 167 -23.55 34.30 -11.33
C ASN A 167 -23.77 35.73 -10.75
N GLU A 168 -22.73 36.55 -10.65
CA GLU A 168 -22.89 37.94 -10.16
C GLU A 168 -22.96 39.03 -11.28
N ALA A 169 -22.90 38.62 -12.55
CA ALA A 169 -22.88 39.57 -13.67
C ALA A 169 -24.28 39.79 -14.36
N GLN A 170 -25.35 39.19 -13.86
CA GLN A 170 -26.66 39.29 -14.54
C GLN A 170 -27.79 40.04 -13.79
N ASP A 171 -27.50 40.71 -12.67
CA ASP A 171 -28.53 41.50 -11.97
C ASP A 171 -28.14 42.98 -11.85
N SER A 172 -27.92 43.63 -12.99
CA SER A 172 -27.84 45.09 -13.07
C SER A 172 -28.52 45.60 -14.35
N THR A 173 -29.84 45.55 -14.38
CA THR A 173 -30.63 46.30 -15.35
C THR A 173 -31.32 47.41 -14.60
N PRO A 174 -31.05 48.70 -14.92
CA PRO A 174 -31.82 49.82 -14.33
C PRO A 174 -33.23 49.86 -14.94
N ARG A 175 -34.22 49.97 -14.08
CA ARG A 175 -35.60 50.31 -14.48
C ARG A 175 -35.71 51.85 -14.50
N ASP A 176 -35.95 52.38 -15.68
CA ASP A 176 -36.63 53.65 -15.90
C ASP A 176 -38.12 53.45 -15.90
#